data_646fdd3f96b18b2ae4e0afe6b06856e3
#
_entry.id   646fdd3f96b18b2ae4e0afe6b06856e3
#
_cell.length_a   1.000
_cell.length_b   1.000
_cell.length_c   1.000
_cell.angle_alpha   90.00
_cell.angle_beta   90.00
_cell.angle_gamma   90.00
#
_symmetry.space_group_name_H-M   'P 1'
#
loop_
_entity.id
_entity.type
_entity.pdbx_description
1 polymer ?
#
loop_
_entity_poly.entity_id
_entity_poly.type
_entity_poly.pdbx_seq_one_letter_code
_entity_poly.pdbx_strand_id
1 'polypeptide(L)'
;AAASTGGLIMPPIMGAGAFVMSEITNIPYIRIAAAAALPAVLYYVSIGLRVHFVALKDNLKSLDPSEIISWKQVLKDSYLLIPLIILVAFLVAGYSPYGACTYSILASFLLSFLRKDTIPTPKRLFQILEKSGYNCIMLAVTCAGAGIIVSSVTYTGFALSLATVIAGFSEGVLLPALILVMITCLIMGMGMPCTPAYIIASIIGVPAMLALGINTLPAHLFVFYFAILAEVTPPVCIASFCGAAIAGSNPLATGVEGSKLAIMGYLIPFIFVYNDAILLNGPILEIISSFLLLLIISGLWASIFSGYLFRKINIPIRIIMGAINVALIILAANKTLMSQ
;
A
#
# COMPACT_ATOMS: atom_id res chain seq x y z
N ALA A 1 10.68 6.76 1.69
CA ALA A 1 9.97 5.76 2.49
C ALA A 1 8.49 5.68 2.10
N ALA A 2 7.62 6.62 2.50
CA ALA A 2 6.18 6.53 2.28
C ALA A 2 5.78 6.29 0.81
N ALA A 3 6.37 7.00 -0.15
CA ALA A 3 6.09 6.79 -1.58
C ALA A 3 6.55 5.42 -2.08
N SER A 4 7.69 4.92 -1.59
CA SER A 4 8.21 3.60 -1.94
C SER A 4 7.29 2.50 -1.40
N THR A 5 6.85 2.61 -0.15
CA THR A 5 5.89 1.68 0.47
C THR A 5 4.55 1.67 -0.28
N GLY A 6 4.10 2.82 -0.80
CA GLY A 6 2.93 2.91 -1.66
C GLY A 6 3.02 2.07 -2.93
N GLY A 7 4.22 1.80 -3.44
CA GLY A 7 4.43 0.90 -4.59
C GLY A 7 3.97 -0.53 -4.33
N LEU A 8 3.98 -0.97 -3.07
CA LEU A 8 3.45 -2.30 -2.69
C LEU A 8 1.91 -2.36 -2.71
N ILE A 9 1.25 -1.21 -2.73
CA ILE A 9 -0.21 -1.10 -2.77
C ILE A 9 -0.69 -0.79 -4.20
N MET A 10 0.15 -0.14 -5.01
CA MET A 10 -0.22 0.37 -6.33
C MET A 10 -0.26 -0.73 -7.39
N PRO A 11 -1.43 -0.99 -8.01
CA PRO A 11 -1.49 -1.82 -9.21
C PRO A 11 -0.67 -1.18 -10.37
N PRO A 12 -0.20 -1.96 -11.32
CA PRO A 12 -0.52 -3.38 -11.57
C PRO A 12 0.40 -4.39 -10.89
N ILE A 13 1.51 -3.99 -10.29
CA ILE A 13 2.50 -4.92 -9.74
C ILE A 13 2.14 -5.30 -8.30
N MET A 14 1.87 -4.30 -7.46
CA MET A 14 1.65 -4.46 -6.03
C MET A 14 2.82 -5.21 -5.34
N GLY A 15 2.72 -5.47 -4.05
CA GLY A 15 3.65 -6.35 -3.36
C GLY A 15 3.33 -7.82 -3.64
N ALA A 16 4.33 -8.71 -3.51
CA ALA A 16 4.13 -10.15 -3.71
C ALA A 16 3.06 -10.76 -2.79
N GLY A 17 2.74 -10.11 -1.67
CA GLY A 17 1.63 -10.48 -0.80
C GLY A 17 0.26 -10.43 -1.48
N ALA A 18 0.07 -9.59 -2.51
CA ALA A 18 -1.18 -9.56 -3.27
C ALA A 18 -1.38 -10.80 -4.16
N PHE A 19 -0.30 -11.42 -4.64
CA PHE A 19 -0.37 -12.71 -5.33
C PHE A 19 -0.74 -13.82 -4.35
N VAL A 20 -0.15 -13.80 -3.15
CA VAL A 20 -0.51 -14.73 -2.05
C VAL A 20 -1.98 -14.53 -1.64
N MET A 21 -2.46 -13.28 -1.62
CA MET A 21 -3.88 -12.99 -1.39
C MET A 21 -4.77 -13.68 -2.42
N SER A 22 -4.41 -13.63 -3.70
CA SER A 22 -5.15 -14.30 -4.77
C SER A 22 -5.22 -15.81 -4.56
N GLU A 23 -4.13 -16.44 -4.16
CA GLU A 23 -4.07 -17.88 -3.86
C GLU A 23 -4.90 -18.27 -2.63
N ILE A 24 -4.80 -17.51 -1.54
CA ILE A 24 -5.53 -17.80 -0.30
C ILE A 24 -7.05 -17.60 -0.47
N THR A 25 -7.45 -16.53 -1.20
CA THR A 25 -8.86 -16.15 -1.33
C THR A 25 -9.56 -16.80 -2.52
N ASN A 26 -8.80 -17.38 -3.47
CA ASN A 26 -9.28 -17.81 -4.78
C ASN A 26 -9.93 -16.65 -5.59
N ILE A 27 -9.64 -15.40 -5.24
CA ILE A 27 -10.07 -14.23 -6.02
C ILE A 27 -9.01 -13.96 -7.09
N PRO A 28 -9.38 -13.86 -8.38
CA PRO A 28 -8.42 -13.56 -9.43
C PRO A 28 -7.64 -12.28 -9.13
N TYR A 29 -6.31 -12.34 -9.32
CA TYR A 29 -5.41 -11.21 -9.03
C TYR A 29 -5.87 -9.91 -9.67
N ILE A 30 -6.39 -9.95 -10.90
CA ILE A 30 -6.87 -8.76 -11.60
C ILE A 30 -8.03 -8.07 -10.87
N ARG A 31 -8.89 -8.82 -10.18
CA ARG A 31 -9.96 -8.25 -9.34
C ARG A 31 -9.39 -7.57 -8.11
N ILE A 32 -8.39 -8.17 -7.46
CA ILE A 32 -7.69 -7.58 -6.31
C ILE A 32 -7.00 -6.29 -6.73
N ALA A 33 -6.28 -6.31 -7.86
CA ALA A 33 -5.61 -5.16 -8.42
C ALA A 33 -6.59 -4.04 -8.79
N ALA A 34 -7.71 -4.37 -9.43
CA ALA A 34 -8.74 -3.38 -9.76
C ALA A 34 -9.31 -2.72 -8.49
N ALA A 35 -9.65 -3.51 -7.48
CA ALA A 35 -10.17 -3.00 -6.21
C ALA A 35 -9.15 -2.09 -5.49
N ALA A 36 -7.86 -2.41 -5.56
CA ALA A 36 -6.81 -1.62 -4.94
C ALA A 36 -6.49 -0.31 -5.70
N ALA A 37 -6.94 -0.14 -6.95
CA ALA A 37 -6.53 0.97 -7.82
C ALA A 37 -6.93 2.34 -7.27
N LEU A 38 -8.21 2.57 -6.95
CA LEU A 38 -8.67 3.86 -6.42
C LEU A 38 -8.06 4.18 -5.06
N PRO A 39 -8.02 3.26 -4.07
CA PRO A 39 -7.30 3.44 -2.82
C PRO A 39 -5.84 3.85 -2.99
N ALA A 40 -5.12 3.19 -3.90
CA ALA A 40 -3.71 3.48 -4.17
C ALA A 40 -3.50 4.85 -4.80
N VAL A 41 -4.35 5.25 -5.76
CA VAL A 41 -4.31 6.60 -6.36
C VAL A 41 -4.52 7.67 -5.29
N LEU A 42 -5.51 7.50 -4.41
CA LEU A 42 -5.78 8.44 -3.31
C LEU A 42 -4.59 8.56 -2.35
N TYR A 43 -3.93 7.44 -2.05
CA TYR A 43 -2.72 7.43 -1.24
C TYR A 43 -1.62 8.30 -1.87
N TYR A 44 -1.32 8.11 -3.15
CA TYR A 44 -0.29 8.88 -3.84
C TYR A 44 -0.65 10.35 -4.03
N VAL A 45 -1.92 10.66 -4.31
CA VAL A 45 -2.40 12.05 -4.38
C VAL A 45 -2.19 12.75 -3.05
N SER A 46 -2.50 12.09 -1.93
CA SER A 46 -2.28 12.65 -0.58
C SER A 46 -0.80 12.95 -0.32
N ILE A 47 0.09 12.03 -0.66
CA ILE A 47 1.55 12.24 -0.52
C ILE A 47 2.00 13.41 -1.39
N GLY A 48 1.60 13.42 -2.66
CA GLY A 48 1.97 14.46 -3.61
C GLY A 48 1.51 15.85 -3.17
N LEU A 49 0.27 15.99 -2.72
CA LEU A 49 -0.28 17.24 -2.19
C LEU A 49 0.49 17.71 -0.95
N ARG A 50 0.81 16.78 -0.03
CA ARG A 50 1.56 17.15 1.18
C ARG A 50 2.97 17.60 0.85
N VAL A 51 3.69 16.89 -0.03
CA VAL A 51 5.04 17.29 -0.48
C VAL A 51 4.97 18.67 -1.14
N HIS A 52 3.98 18.89 -2.00
CA HIS A 52 3.77 20.19 -2.65
C HIS A 52 3.54 21.32 -1.63
N PHE A 53 2.66 21.12 -0.64
CA PHE A 53 2.39 22.14 0.37
C PHE A 53 3.59 22.40 1.29
N VAL A 54 4.40 21.40 1.61
CA VAL A 54 5.65 21.58 2.36
C VAL A 54 6.65 22.37 1.51
N ALA A 55 6.80 22.06 0.23
CA ALA A 55 7.69 22.79 -0.67
C ALA A 55 7.30 24.27 -0.78
N LEU A 56 6.00 24.57 -0.90
CA LEU A 56 5.52 25.97 -0.91
C LEU A 56 5.73 26.67 0.43
N LYS A 57 5.48 25.99 1.55
CA LYS A 57 5.65 26.53 2.90
C LYS A 57 7.08 26.95 3.18
N ASP A 58 8.04 26.11 2.76
CA ASP A 58 9.46 26.25 3.02
C ASP A 58 10.19 26.98 1.89
N ASN A 59 9.44 27.50 0.89
CA ASN A 59 9.96 28.19 -0.30
C ASN A 59 11.09 27.44 -0.99
N LEU A 60 10.94 26.11 -1.15
CA LEU A 60 11.93 25.30 -1.84
C LEU A 60 12.04 25.74 -3.30
N LYS A 61 13.27 25.96 -3.76
CA LYS A 61 13.53 26.30 -5.15
C LYS A 61 13.30 25.09 -6.03
N SER A 62 12.76 25.31 -7.25
CA SER A 62 12.69 24.29 -8.28
C SER A 62 14.10 23.88 -8.74
N LEU A 63 14.22 22.67 -9.27
CA LEU A 63 15.43 22.21 -9.93
C LEU A 63 15.77 23.12 -11.11
N ASP A 64 17.06 23.24 -11.40
CA ASP A 64 17.51 23.94 -12.59
C ASP A 64 16.93 23.24 -13.83
N PRO A 65 16.40 24.00 -14.84
CA PRO A 65 15.90 23.40 -16.08
C PRO A 65 16.88 22.45 -16.78
N SER A 66 18.19 22.64 -16.57
CA SER A 66 19.25 21.76 -17.09
C SER A 66 19.31 20.38 -16.45
N GLU A 67 18.80 20.24 -15.22
CA GLU A 67 18.74 18.98 -14.47
C GLU A 67 17.47 18.17 -14.77
N ILE A 68 16.50 18.79 -15.47
CA ILE A 68 15.22 18.14 -15.81
C ILE A 68 15.40 17.30 -17.08
N ILE A 69 15.11 16.01 -16.97
CA ILE A 69 15.15 15.08 -18.11
C ILE A 69 14.12 15.51 -19.17
N SER A 70 14.56 15.66 -20.42
CA SER A 70 13.68 16.08 -21.52
C SER A 70 12.65 15.01 -21.85
N TRP A 71 11.44 15.42 -22.23
CA TRP A 71 10.37 14.51 -22.67
C TRP A 71 10.79 13.58 -23.81
N LYS A 72 11.68 14.04 -24.70
CA LYS A 72 12.24 13.22 -25.79
C LYS A 72 13.04 12.04 -25.26
N GLN A 73 13.78 12.24 -24.18
CA GLN A 73 14.56 11.18 -23.54
C GLN A 73 13.64 10.19 -22.79
N VAL A 74 12.63 10.70 -22.10
CA VAL A 74 11.61 9.85 -21.45
C VAL A 74 10.90 8.97 -22.46
N LEU A 75 10.47 9.53 -23.60
CA LEU A 75 9.83 8.76 -24.67
C LEU A 75 10.79 7.75 -25.32
N LYS A 76 12.07 8.11 -25.48
CA LYS A 76 13.08 7.19 -26.02
C LYS A 76 13.29 5.97 -25.11
N ASP A 77 13.21 6.17 -23.80
CA ASP A 77 13.43 5.10 -22.82
C ASP A 77 12.11 4.40 -22.43
N SER A 78 10.95 4.81 -22.97
CA SER A 78 9.64 4.22 -22.66
C SER A 78 9.48 2.74 -23.07
N TYR A 79 10.34 2.24 -23.99
CA TYR A 79 10.36 0.80 -24.31
C TYR A 79 10.68 -0.08 -23.10
N LEU A 80 11.32 0.47 -22.06
CA LEU A 80 11.58 -0.23 -20.79
C LEU A 80 10.29 -0.54 -20.02
N LEU A 81 9.16 0.07 -20.40
CA LEU A 81 7.84 -0.25 -19.84
C LEU A 81 7.20 -1.49 -20.50
N ILE A 82 7.73 -1.97 -21.63
CA ILE A 82 7.17 -3.13 -22.36
C ILE A 82 7.03 -4.35 -21.45
N PRO A 83 8.03 -4.76 -20.64
CA PRO A 83 7.87 -5.92 -19.74
C PRO A 83 6.72 -5.73 -18.75
N LEU A 84 6.51 -4.51 -18.26
CA LEU A 84 5.40 -4.20 -17.38
C LEU A 84 4.05 -4.31 -18.11
N ILE A 85 3.97 -3.81 -19.33
CA ILE A 85 2.77 -3.92 -20.18
C ILE A 85 2.46 -5.39 -20.46
N ILE A 86 3.48 -6.21 -20.76
CA ILE A 86 3.35 -7.64 -20.97
C ILE A 86 2.82 -8.33 -19.70
N LEU A 87 3.41 -8.03 -18.53
CA LEU A 87 2.93 -8.56 -17.26
C LEU A 87 1.43 -8.31 -17.07
N VAL A 88 1.01 -7.06 -17.24
CA VAL A 88 -0.39 -6.67 -17.09
C VAL A 88 -1.28 -7.35 -18.11
N ALA A 89 -0.86 -7.38 -19.38
CA ALA A 89 -1.64 -8.00 -20.45
C ALA A 89 -1.88 -9.50 -20.18
N PHE A 90 -0.88 -10.25 -19.74
CA PHE A 90 -1.03 -11.66 -19.38
C PHE A 90 -1.91 -11.87 -18.14
N LEU A 91 -1.81 -11.00 -17.13
CA LEU A 91 -2.69 -11.05 -15.95
C LEU A 91 -4.15 -10.77 -16.34
N VAL A 92 -4.40 -9.79 -17.22
CA VAL A 92 -5.75 -9.47 -17.74
C VAL A 92 -6.27 -10.62 -18.60
N ALA A 93 -5.40 -11.29 -19.36
CA ALA A 93 -5.76 -12.46 -20.16
C ALA A 93 -6.03 -13.72 -19.32
N GLY A 94 -5.92 -13.65 -17.98
CA GLY A 94 -6.24 -14.75 -17.07
C GLY A 94 -5.09 -15.74 -16.84
N TYR A 95 -3.86 -15.40 -17.23
CA TYR A 95 -2.69 -16.23 -16.91
C TYR A 95 -2.38 -16.13 -15.40
N SER A 96 -1.79 -17.20 -14.87
CA SER A 96 -1.30 -17.19 -13.49
C SER A 96 -0.21 -16.12 -13.30
N PRO A 97 -0.06 -15.55 -12.09
CA PRO A 97 1.01 -14.59 -11.78
C PRO A 97 2.40 -15.10 -12.15
N TYR A 98 2.66 -16.40 -11.92
CA TYR A 98 3.94 -17.05 -12.29
C TYR A 98 4.19 -17.04 -13.79
N GLY A 99 3.16 -17.39 -14.58
CA GLY A 99 3.24 -17.36 -16.05
C GLY A 99 3.46 -15.95 -16.57
N ALA A 100 2.69 -14.98 -16.10
CA ALA A 100 2.82 -13.58 -16.47
C ALA A 100 4.22 -13.02 -16.15
N CYS A 101 4.77 -13.33 -14.98
CA CYS A 101 6.13 -12.96 -14.60
C CYS A 101 7.17 -13.60 -15.51
N THR A 102 7.02 -14.88 -15.87
CA THR A 102 7.94 -15.58 -16.76
C THR A 102 8.04 -14.88 -18.11
N TYR A 103 6.90 -14.56 -18.74
CA TYR A 103 6.88 -13.85 -20.02
C TYR A 103 7.45 -12.43 -19.90
N SER A 104 7.20 -11.74 -18.80
CA SER A 104 7.76 -10.41 -18.53
C SER A 104 9.30 -10.45 -18.37
N ILE A 105 9.83 -11.47 -17.69
CA ILE A 105 11.28 -11.69 -17.54
C ILE A 105 11.91 -11.98 -18.92
N LEU A 106 11.29 -12.85 -19.72
CA LEU A 106 11.75 -13.14 -21.07
C LEU A 106 11.76 -11.87 -21.95
N ALA A 107 10.71 -11.06 -21.87
CA ALA A 107 10.65 -9.79 -22.58
C ALA A 107 11.76 -8.83 -22.12
N SER A 108 11.99 -8.70 -20.81
CA SER A 108 13.08 -7.91 -20.26
C SER A 108 14.44 -8.36 -20.76
N PHE A 109 14.65 -9.67 -20.82
CA PHE A 109 15.88 -10.26 -21.33
C PHE A 109 16.07 -9.95 -22.83
N LEU A 110 15.03 -10.12 -23.65
CA LEU A 110 15.08 -9.80 -25.08
C LEU A 110 15.32 -8.31 -25.33
N LEU A 111 14.67 -7.44 -24.57
CA LEU A 111 14.84 -5.98 -24.67
C LEU A 111 16.25 -5.53 -24.28
N SER A 112 16.94 -6.28 -23.42
CA SER A 112 18.30 -5.96 -23.01
C SER A 112 19.31 -5.98 -24.16
N PHE A 113 19.01 -6.63 -25.28
CA PHE A 113 19.85 -6.64 -26.50
C PHE A 113 19.67 -5.38 -27.36
N LEU A 114 18.66 -4.55 -27.11
CA LEU A 114 18.42 -3.33 -27.91
C LEU A 114 19.45 -2.22 -27.67
N ARG A 115 20.14 -2.23 -26.53
CA ARG A 115 21.16 -1.23 -26.21
C ARG A 115 22.48 -1.91 -25.88
N LYS A 116 23.57 -1.39 -26.44
CA LYS A 116 24.93 -1.93 -26.21
C LYS A 116 25.31 -1.94 -24.73
N ASP A 117 24.82 -0.95 -23.95
CA ASP A 117 25.10 -0.83 -22.51
C ASP A 117 24.38 -1.88 -21.66
N THR A 118 23.29 -2.46 -22.17
CA THR A 118 22.45 -3.42 -21.46
C THR A 118 22.63 -4.86 -21.95
N ILE A 119 23.40 -5.11 -23.00
CA ILE A 119 23.63 -6.47 -23.51
C ILE A 119 24.18 -7.36 -22.39
N PRO A 120 23.54 -8.50 -22.10
CA PRO A 120 23.97 -9.40 -21.05
C PRO A 120 25.22 -10.17 -21.50
N THR A 121 26.38 -9.80 -20.96
CA THR A 121 27.58 -10.63 -21.08
C THR A 121 27.41 -11.89 -20.21
N PRO A 122 28.10 -13.03 -20.52
CA PRO A 122 28.03 -14.22 -19.68
C PRO A 122 28.34 -13.95 -18.19
N LYS A 123 29.33 -13.08 -17.93
CA LYS A 123 29.68 -12.67 -16.57
C LYS A 123 28.53 -11.91 -15.89
N ARG A 124 27.87 -10.99 -16.62
CA ARG A 124 26.75 -10.20 -16.11
C ARG A 124 25.53 -11.08 -15.87
N LEU A 125 25.27 -12.06 -16.74
CA LEU A 125 24.19 -13.02 -16.57
C LEU A 125 24.42 -13.86 -15.30
N PHE A 126 25.64 -14.35 -15.08
CA PHE A 126 25.99 -15.09 -13.87
C PHE A 126 25.78 -14.24 -12.61
N GLN A 127 26.21 -12.98 -12.63
CA GLN A 127 25.98 -12.05 -11.51
C GLN A 127 24.50 -11.78 -11.24
N ILE A 128 23.68 -11.69 -12.29
CA ILE A 128 22.22 -11.54 -12.14
C ILE A 128 21.63 -12.78 -11.47
N LEU A 129 22.01 -13.98 -11.92
CA LEU A 129 21.53 -15.24 -11.33
C LEU A 129 21.98 -15.40 -9.87
N GLU A 130 23.25 -15.10 -9.58
CA GLU A 130 23.80 -15.13 -8.22
C GLU A 130 23.02 -14.18 -7.30
N LYS A 131 22.87 -12.92 -7.69
CA LYS A 131 22.13 -11.93 -6.90
C LYS A 131 20.66 -12.31 -6.73
N SER A 132 20.04 -12.85 -7.77
CA SER A 132 18.65 -13.34 -7.69
C SER A 132 18.55 -14.52 -6.71
N GLY A 133 19.54 -15.45 -6.75
CA GLY A 133 19.62 -16.55 -5.79
C GLY A 133 19.68 -16.08 -4.35
N TYR A 134 20.56 -15.11 -4.05
CA TYR A 134 20.63 -14.53 -2.70
C TYR A 134 19.30 -13.88 -2.26
N ASN A 135 18.63 -13.15 -3.15
CA ASN A 135 17.34 -12.55 -2.84
C ASN A 135 16.26 -13.62 -2.58
N CYS A 136 16.29 -14.73 -3.35
CA CYS A 136 15.38 -15.86 -3.13
C CYS A 136 15.62 -16.54 -1.78
N ILE A 137 16.88 -16.72 -1.34
CA ILE A 137 17.20 -17.29 -0.04
C ILE A 137 16.61 -16.45 1.08
N MET A 138 16.80 -15.14 1.03
CA MET A 138 16.27 -14.21 2.03
C MET A 138 14.73 -14.33 2.14
N LEU A 139 14.06 -14.33 0.99
CA LEU A 139 12.60 -14.46 0.93
C LEU A 139 12.16 -15.85 1.45
N ALA A 140 12.82 -16.94 1.03
CA ALA A 140 12.48 -18.29 1.45
C ALA A 140 12.62 -18.47 2.97
N VAL A 141 13.71 -17.98 3.58
CA VAL A 141 13.92 -18.06 5.02
C VAL A 141 12.85 -17.27 5.78
N THR A 142 12.54 -16.06 5.34
CA THR A 142 11.49 -15.25 5.99
C THR A 142 10.10 -15.88 5.85
N CYS A 143 9.77 -16.45 4.70
CA CYS A 143 8.51 -17.17 4.49
C CYS A 143 8.45 -18.48 5.30
N ALA A 144 9.57 -19.20 5.44
CA ALA A 144 9.63 -20.40 6.29
C ALA A 144 9.41 -20.03 7.76
N GLY A 145 10.05 -18.96 8.25
CA GLY A 145 9.80 -18.43 9.60
C GLY A 145 8.34 -18.03 9.80
N ALA A 146 7.75 -17.33 8.84
CA ALA A 146 6.33 -17.01 8.85
C ALA A 146 5.46 -18.28 8.90
N GLY A 147 5.80 -19.32 8.13
CA GLY A 147 5.10 -20.61 8.15
C GLY A 147 5.10 -21.30 9.53
N ILE A 148 6.20 -21.20 10.28
CA ILE A 148 6.28 -21.72 11.65
C ILE A 148 5.31 -20.96 12.56
N ILE A 149 5.29 -19.62 12.47
CA ILE A 149 4.37 -18.78 13.24
C ILE A 149 2.91 -19.11 12.89
N VAL A 150 2.61 -19.21 11.60
CA VAL A 150 1.30 -19.59 11.08
C VAL A 150 0.85 -20.93 11.67
N SER A 151 1.68 -21.95 11.59
CA SER A 151 1.38 -23.27 12.14
C SER A 151 1.13 -23.20 13.64
N SER A 152 1.96 -22.50 14.39
CA SER A 152 1.80 -22.32 15.84
C SER A 152 0.47 -21.63 16.18
N VAL A 153 0.13 -20.55 15.48
CA VAL A 153 -1.13 -19.80 15.66
C VAL A 153 -2.35 -20.66 15.33
N THR A 154 -2.25 -21.47 14.26
CA THR A 154 -3.34 -22.35 13.82
C THR A 154 -3.55 -23.50 14.81
N TYR A 155 -2.48 -24.22 15.19
CA TYR A 155 -2.57 -25.36 16.12
C TYR A 155 -3.00 -24.97 17.52
N THR A 156 -2.61 -23.78 18.00
CA THR A 156 -3.05 -23.28 19.32
C THR A 156 -4.46 -22.71 19.32
N GLY A 157 -5.07 -22.49 18.14
CA GLY A 157 -6.36 -21.80 18.04
C GLY A 157 -6.27 -20.31 18.42
N PHE A 158 -5.06 -19.75 18.52
CA PHE A 158 -4.85 -18.37 18.97
C PHE A 158 -5.57 -17.35 18.08
N ALA A 159 -5.62 -17.57 16.76
CA ALA A 159 -6.31 -16.67 15.83
C ALA A 159 -7.82 -16.57 16.17
N LEU A 160 -8.46 -17.72 16.44
CA LEU A 160 -9.87 -17.74 16.79
C LEU A 160 -10.13 -17.13 18.17
N SER A 161 -9.26 -17.43 19.14
CA SER A 161 -9.34 -16.81 20.47
C SER A 161 -9.19 -15.30 20.40
N LEU A 162 -8.25 -14.78 19.61
CA LEU A 162 -8.07 -13.35 19.42
C LEU A 162 -9.26 -12.71 18.70
N ALA A 163 -9.82 -13.39 17.69
CA ALA A 163 -11.04 -12.92 17.01
C ALA A 163 -12.23 -12.80 17.98
N THR A 164 -12.42 -13.77 18.89
CA THR A 164 -13.47 -13.69 19.93
C THR A 164 -13.21 -12.58 20.93
N VAL A 165 -11.96 -12.36 21.32
CA VAL A 165 -11.56 -11.25 22.19
C VAL A 165 -11.84 -9.89 21.52
N ILE A 166 -11.46 -9.73 20.25
CA ILE A 166 -11.74 -8.51 19.48
C ILE A 166 -13.25 -8.27 19.39
N ALA A 167 -14.03 -9.29 19.07
CA ALA A 167 -15.49 -9.20 18.99
C ALA A 167 -16.11 -8.83 20.36
N GLY A 168 -15.61 -9.42 21.45
CA GLY A 168 -16.07 -9.14 22.81
C GLY A 168 -15.74 -7.72 23.27
N PHE A 169 -14.53 -7.25 23.05
CA PHE A 169 -14.14 -5.87 23.41
C PHE A 169 -14.83 -4.81 22.57
N SER A 170 -15.24 -5.14 21.36
CA SER A 170 -15.92 -4.21 20.46
C SER A 170 -17.43 -4.11 20.75
N GLU A 171 -18.00 -4.98 21.60
CA GLU A 171 -19.44 -5.06 21.88
C GLU A 171 -20.31 -5.07 20.60
N GLY A 172 -19.76 -5.62 19.51
CA GLY A 172 -20.39 -5.62 18.20
C GLY A 172 -20.25 -4.28 17.42
N VAL A 173 -19.58 -3.29 17.96
CA VAL A 173 -19.29 -2.02 17.25
C VAL A 173 -18.09 -2.21 16.33
N LEU A 174 -18.30 -1.94 15.03
CA LEU A 174 -17.30 -2.23 14.01
C LEU A 174 -15.99 -1.41 14.15
N LEU A 175 -16.09 -0.12 14.48
CA LEU A 175 -14.91 0.77 14.52
C LEU A 175 -13.86 0.37 15.57
N PRO A 176 -14.20 0.09 16.85
CA PRO A 176 -13.22 -0.42 17.82
C PRO A 176 -12.57 -1.73 17.39
N ALA A 177 -13.35 -2.64 16.78
CA ALA A 177 -12.82 -3.90 16.27
C ALA A 177 -11.78 -3.67 15.16
N LEU A 178 -12.06 -2.81 14.20
CA LEU A 178 -11.13 -2.44 13.13
C LEU A 178 -9.84 -1.80 13.68
N ILE A 179 -9.93 -0.97 14.71
CA ILE A 179 -8.76 -0.38 15.37
C ILE A 179 -7.90 -1.48 16.03
N LEU A 180 -8.51 -2.43 16.70
CA LEU A 180 -7.78 -3.57 17.31
C LEU A 180 -7.11 -4.44 16.24
N VAL A 181 -7.81 -4.74 15.15
CA VAL A 181 -7.22 -5.46 14.00
C VAL A 181 -6.08 -4.67 13.38
N MET A 182 -6.24 -3.36 13.17
CA MET A 182 -5.17 -2.49 12.69
C MET A 182 -3.91 -2.58 13.56
N ILE A 183 -4.07 -2.41 14.87
CA ILE A 183 -2.94 -2.47 15.83
C ILE A 183 -2.27 -3.84 15.76
N THR A 184 -3.05 -4.91 15.74
CA THR A 184 -2.54 -6.29 15.62
C THR A 184 -1.75 -6.47 14.33
N CYS A 185 -2.29 -6.03 13.18
CA CYS A 185 -1.61 -6.13 11.90
C CYS A 185 -0.33 -5.29 11.83
N LEU A 186 -0.34 -4.07 12.40
CA LEU A 186 0.85 -3.24 12.48
C LEU A 186 1.95 -3.91 13.32
N ILE A 187 1.60 -4.47 14.49
CA ILE A 187 2.57 -5.17 15.35
C ILE A 187 3.11 -6.42 14.63
N MET A 188 2.25 -7.23 14.02
CA MET A 188 2.64 -8.44 13.30
C MET A 188 3.47 -8.15 12.04
N GLY A 189 3.25 -7.00 11.40
CA GLY A 189 4.01 -6.58 10.21
C GLY A 189 5.37 -5.95 10.50
N MET A 190 5.65 -5.59 11.77
CA MET A 190 6.90 -4.91 12.12
C MET A 190 8.12 -5.78 11.83
N GLY A 191 9.09 -5.22 11.12
CA GLY A 191 10.38 -5.86 10.91
C GLY A 191 10.41 -6.96 9.86
N MET A 192 9.33 -7.18 9.14
CA MET A 192 9.21 -8.22 8.10
C MET A 192 8.96 -7.61 6.72
N PRO A 193 9.45 -8.27 5.65
CA PRO A 193 9.04 -7.94 4.28
C PRO A 193 7.52 -8.14 4.07
N CYS A 194 6.94 -7.43 3.10
CA CYS A 194 5.51 -7.39 2.81
C CYS A 194 4.82 -8.77 2.79
N THR A 195 5.40 -9.79 2.12
CA THR A 195 4.75 -11.09 1.94
C THR A 195 4.56 -11.86 3.25
N PRO A 196 5.62 -12.16 4.05
CA PRO A 196 5.44 -12.81 5.34
C PRO A 196 4.63 -11.97 6.32
N ALA A 197 4.76 -10.64 6.31
CA ALA A 197 3.96 -9.75 7.13
C ALA A 197 2.46 -9.92 6.84
N TYR A 198 2.08 -9.92 5.56
CA TYR A 198 0.69 -10.14 5.16
C TYR A 198 0.18 -11.55 5.54
N ILE A 199 0.97 -12.60 5.30
CA ILE A 199 0.56 -13.97 5.62
C ILE A 199 0.23 -14.09 7.11
N ILE A 200 1.12 -13.64 7.99
CA ILE A 200 0.89 -13.72 9.44
C ILE A 200 -0.28 -12.84 9.88
N ALA A 201 -0.34 -11.60 9.41
CA ALA A 201 -1.41 -10.68 9.75
C ALA A 201 -2.78 -11.18 9.27
N SER A 202 -2.85 -11.83 8.09
CA SER A 202 -4.10 -12.33 7.53
C SER A 202 -4.72 -13.46 8.33
N ILE A 203 -3.91 -14.37 8.88
CA ILE A 203 -4.39 -15.48 9.69
C ILE A 203 -5.04 -15.00 10.99
N ILE A 204 -4.56 -13.89 11.52
CA ILE A 204 -5.08 -13.31 12.76
C ILE A 204 -6.20 -12.29 12.48
N GLY A 205 -5.96 -11.35 11.57
CA GLY A 205 -6.86 -10.23 11.34
C GLY A 205 -8.09 -10.57 10.53
N VAL A 206 -7.95 -11.40 9.49
CA VAL A 206 -9.08 -11.70 8.60
C VAL A 206 -10.21 -12.46 9.30
N PRO A 207 -9.97 -13.54 10.10
CA PRO A 207 -11.05 -14.21 10.80
C PRO A 207 -11.85 -13.28 11.72
N ALA A 208 -11.18 -12.34 12.40
CA ALA A 208 -11.85 -11.35 13.23
C ALA A 208 -12.79 -10.44 12.41
N MET A 209 -12.35 -10.01 11.21
CA MET A 209 -13.16 -9.17 10.33
C MET A 209 -14.33 -9.93 9.70
N LEU A 210 -14.12 -11.20 9.29
CA LEU A 210 -15.19 -12.06 8.77
C LEU A 210 -16.26 -12.34 9.82
N ALA A 211 -15.87 -12.53 11.08
CA ALA A 211 -16.81 -12.71 12.20
C ALA A 211 -17.67 -11.48 12.45
N LEU A 212 -17.23 -10.29 12.04
CA LEU A 212 -17.99 -9.03 12.08
C LEU A 212 -18.85 -8.79 10.83
N GLY A 213 -18.92 -9.77 9.92
CA GLY A 213 -19.73 -9.68 8.70
C GLY A 213 -19.07 -8.94 7.54
N ILE A 214 -17.78 -8.62 7.63
CA ILE A 214 -17.05 -7.95 6.55
C ILE A 214 -16.74 -8.97 5.44
N ASN A 215 -16.93 -8.58 4.19
CA ASN A 215 -16.64 -9.42 3.03
C ASN A 215 -15.15 -9.78 2.93
N THR A 216 -14.83 -10.90 2.28
CA THR A 216 -13.47 -11.45 2.17
C THR A 216 -12.49 -10.45 1.55
N LEU A 217 -12.82 -9.80 0.43
CA LEU A 217 -11.89 -8.91 -0.27
C LEU A 217 -11.54 -7.65 0.54
N PRO A 218 -12.50 -6.88 1.08
CA PRO A 218 -12.21 -5.77 1.99
C PRO A 218 -11.41 -6.19 3.23
N ALA A 219 -11.72 -7.35 3.84
CA ALA A 219 -11.01 -7.85 5.01
C ALA A 219 -9.53 -8.11 4.69
N HIS A 220 -9.24 -8.82 3.61
CA HIS A 220 -7.88 -9.10 3.18
C HIS A 220 -7.12 -7.85 2.76
N LEU A 221 -7.76 -6.91 2.03
CA LEU A 221 -7.15 -5.64 1.66
C LEU A 221 -6.85 -4.77 2.89
N PHE A 222 -7.73 -4.73 3.89
CA PHE A 222 -7.50 -4.02 5.15
C PHE A 222 -6.24 -4.52 5.85
N VAL A 223 -6.14 -5.83 6.04
CA VAL A 223 -4.97 -6.47 6.65
C VAL A 223 -3.71 -6.23 5.82
N PHE A 224 -3.81 -6.32 4.51
CA PHE A 224 -2.69 -6.08 3.59
C PHE A 224 -2.14 -4.67 3.70
N TYR A 225 -3.03 -3.66 3.76
CA TYR A 225 -2.62 -2.27 3.94
C TYR A 225 -1.85 -2.07 5.23
N PHE A 226 -2.34 -2.58 6.36
CA PHE A 226 -1.66 -2.40 7.65
C PHE A 226 -0.38 -3.23 7.78
N ALA A 227 -0.32 -4.40 7.18
CA ALA A 227 0.92 -5.18 7.10
C ALA A 227 2.02 -4.40 6.33
N ILE A 228 1.67 -3.74 5.23
CA ILE A 228 2.59 -2.89 4.45
C ILE A 228 2.94 -1.60 5.19
N LEU A 229 1.97 -0.93 5.78
CA LEU A 229 2.19 0.32 6.50
C LEU A 229 3.06 0.15 7.75
N ALA A 230 3.17 -1.05 8.30
CA ALA A 230 4.11 -1.38 9.37
C ALA A 230 5.57 -1.06 8.98
N GLU A 231 5.93 -1.12 7.69
CA GLU A 231 7.27 -0.76 7.19
C GLU A 231 7.60 0.74 7.33
N VAL A 232 6.58 1.62 7.45
CA VAL A 232 6.74 3.07 7.62
C VAL A 232 6.43 3.51 9.04
N THR A 233 5.71 2.67 9.81
CA THR A 233 5.21 3.02 11.15
C THR A 233 6.29 2.80 12.22
N PRO A 234 6.63 3.82 13.04
CA PRO A 234 7.47 3.60 14.21
C PRO A 234 6.85 2.55 15.16
N PRO A 235 7.68 1.80 15.91
CA PRO A 235 9.10 2.03 16.18
C PRO A 235 10.08 1.38 15.20
N VAL A 236 9.68 0.38 14.40
CA VAL A 236 10.61 -0.40 13.58
C VAL A 236 10.84 0.21 12.19
N CYS A 237 9.81 0.70 11.52
CA CYS A 237 9.77 1.47 10.25
C CYS A 237 10.97 1.30 9.30
N ILE A 238 11.26 0.06 8.86
CA ILE A 238 12.45 -0.30 8.06
C ILE A 238 12.61 0.58 6.81
N ALA A 239 11.51 0.83 6.08
CA ALA A 239 11.54 1.66 4.88
C ALA A 239 11.97 3.11 5.20
N SER A 240 11.58 3.61 6.38
CA SER A 240 11.99 4.93 6.84
C SER A 240 13.46 4.96 7.27
N PHE A 241 13.97 3.89 7.86
CA PHE A 241 15.39 3.76 8.22
C PHE A 241 16.28 3.75 6.97
N CYS A 242 15.89 3.02 5.93
CA CYS A 242 16.57 3.06 4.64
C CYS A 242 16.57 4.47 4.03
N GLY A 243 15.41 5.16 4.07
CA GLY A 243 15.30 6.54 3.60
C GLY A 243 16.15 7.51 4.41
N ALA A 244 16.23 7.34 5.73
CA ALA A 244 17.05 8.14 6.61
C ALA A 244 18.55 7.94 6.33
N ALA A 245 18.98 6.71 6.05
CA ALA A 245 20.37 6.41 5.69
C ALA A 245 20.80 7.11 4.39
N ILE A 246 19.90 7.17 3.40
CA ILE A 246 20.15 7.90 2.13
C ILE A 246 20.20 9.41 2.37
N ALA A 247 19.31 9.94 3.20
CA ALA A 247 19.19 11.38 3.46
C ALA A 247 20.16 11.89 4.54
N GLY A 248 20.90 11.02 5.23
CA GLY A 248 21.76 11.41 6.36
C GLY A 248 20.98 11.97 7.55
N SER A 249 19.70 11.53 7.74
CA SER A 249 18.77 12.06 8.73
C SER A 249 18.53 11.09 9.90
N ASN A 250 17.89 11.59 10.97
CA ASN A 250 17.54 10.73 12.10
C ASN A 250 16.46 9.70 11.72
N PRO A 251 16.69 8.39 11.90
CA PRO A 251 15.77 7.34 11.47
C PRO A 251 14.38 7.42 12.09
N LEU A 252 14.26 7.66 13.40
CA LEU A 252 12.97 7.77 14.09
C LEU A 252 12.20 9.01 13.66
N ALA A 253 12.87 10.15 13.53
CA ALA A 253 12.25 11.37 13.02
C ALA A 253 11.74 11.18 11.59
N THR A 254 12.53 10.51 10.74
CA THR A 254 12.12 10.12 9.37
C THR A 254 10.92 9.18 9.38
N GLY A 255 10.85 8.24 10.33
CA GLY A 255 9.71 7.35 10.52
C GLY A 255 8.42 8.12 10.88
N VAL A 256 8.52 9.07 11.82
CA VAL A 256 7.37 9.92 12.20
C VAL A 256 6.90 10.77 11.01
N GLU A 257 7.80 11.38 10.25
CA GLU A 257 7.43 12.14 9.05
C GLU A 257 6.89 11.22 7.93
N GLY A 258 7.46 10.02 7.78
CA GLY A 258 6.95 9.00 6.87
C GLY A 258 5.51 8.59 7.19
N SER A 259 5.20 8.33 8.46
CA SER A 259 3.84 8.01 8.93
C SER A 259 2.86 9.16 8.69
N LYS A 260 3.28 10.39 8.94
CA LYS A 260 2.45 11.58 8.63
C LYS A 260 2.21 11.74 7.13
N LEU A 261 3.16 11.38 6.27
CA LEU A 261 2.97 11.35 4.81
C LEU A 261 2.01 10.24 4.40
N ALA A 262 2.05 9.11 5.08
CA ALA A 262 1.24 7.93 4.80
C ALA A 262 -0.17 7.98 5.42
N ILE A 263 -0.61 9.11 6.00
CA ILE A 263 -1.84 9.20 6.79
C ILE A 263 -3.09 8.67 6.06
N MET A 264 -3.21 8.93 4.77
CA MET A 264 -4.32 8.39 3.98
C MET A 264 -4.26 6.87 3.84
N GLY A 265 -3.08 6.28 3.87
CA GLY A 265 -2.91 4.82 3.91
C GLY A 265 -3.53 4.19 5.15
N TYR A 266 -3.52 4.88 6.30
CA TYR A 266 -4.18 4.41 7.51
C TYR A 266 -5.70 4.66 7.49
N LEU A 267 -6.18 5.71 6.82
CA LEU A 267 -7.60 6.08 6.81
C LEU A 267 -8.41 5.34 5.75
N ILE A 268 -7.86 5.18 4.55
CA ILE A 268 -8.52 4.54 3.41
C ILE A 268 -9.05 3.13 3.75
N PRO A 269 -8.29 2.26 4.46
CA PRO A 269 -8.78 0.94 4.83
C PRO A 269 -10.07 0.96 5.67
N PHE A 270 -10.18 1.87 6.61
CA PHE A 270 -11.43 2.04 7.35
C PHE A 270 -12.57 2.43 6.43
N ILE A 271 -12.33 3.36 5.52
CA ILE A 271 -13.38 3.88 4.64
C ILE A 271 -13.88 2.80 3.69
N PHE A 272 -13.01 2.00 3.07
CA PHE A 272 -13.47 0.99 2.13
C PHE A 272 -14.17 -0.21 2.82
N VAL A 273 -13.95 -0.42 4.12
CA VAL A 273 -14.73 -1.40 4.90
C VAL A 273 -16.18 -0.94 5.08
N TYR A 274 -16.39 0.36 5.25
CA TYR A 274 -17.73 0.95 5.37
C TYR A 274 -18.37 1.28 4.02
N ASN A 275 -17.56 1.49 2.98
CA ASN A 275 -18.01 1.91 1.65
C ASN A 275 -17.27 1.15 0.53
N ASP A 276 -17.84 0.05 0.12
CA ASP A 276 -17.30 -0.83 -0.92
C ASP A 276 -17.16 -0.16 -2.29
N ALA A 277 -17.83 0.99 -2.54
CA ALA A 277 -17.74 1.70 -3.81
C ALA A 277 -16.29 2.09 -4.15
N ILE A 278 -15.44 2.34 -3.14
CA ILE A 278 -14.02 2.66 -3.32
C ILE A 278 -13.22 1.47 -3.85
N LEU A 279 -13.70 0.25 -3.61
CA LEU A 279 -13.14 -0.99 -4.16
C LEU A 279 -13.76 -1.35 -5.54
N LEU A 280 -14.36 -0.37 -6.22
CA LEU A 280 -15.06 -0.53 -7.50
C LEU A 280 -16.27 -1.48 -7.42
N ASN A 281 -16.88 -1.60 -6.24
CA ASN A 281 -18.06 -2.41 -6.00
C ASN A 281 -19.27 -1.48 -5.78
N GLY A 282 -20.13 -1.35 -6.79
CA GLY A 282 -21.33 -0.51 -6.72
C GLY A 282 -21.60 0.29 -8.01
N PRO A 283 -22.63 1.12 -8.00
CA PRO A 283 -22.97 2.00 -9.13
C PRO A 283 -21.86 3.00 -9.43
N ILE A 284 -21.64 3.30 -10.71
CA ILE A 284 -20.56 4.19 -11.16
C ILE A 284 -20.63 5.58 -10.52
N LEU A 285 -21.85 6.09 -10.28
CA LEU A 285 -22.06 7.39 -9.65
C LEU A 285 -21.58 7.42 -8.20
N GLU A 286 -21.79 6.33 -7.45
CA GLU A 286 -21.31 6.19 -6.07
C GLU A 286 -19.79 6.07 -6.03
N ILE A 287 -19.20 5.33 -6.96
CA ILE A 287 -17.74 5.21 -7.11
C ILE A 287 -17.13 6.60 -7.33
N ILE A 288 -17.65 7.36 -8.32
CA ILE A 288 -17.14 8.70 -8.64
C ILE A 288 -17.33 9.65 -7.44
N SER A 289 -18.52 9.68 -6.85
CA SER A 289 -18.80 10.59 -5.73
C SER A 289 -17.96 10.29 -4.50
N SER A 290 -17.73 9.01 -4.18
CA SER A 290 -16.87 8.58 -3.08
C SER A 290 -15.40 8.92 -3.34
N PHE A 291 -14.93 8.71 -4.57
CA PHE A 291 -13.58 9.07 -4.97
C PHE A 291 -13.32 10.58 -4.86
N LEU A 292 -14.25 11.41 -5.39
CA LEU A 292 -14.13 12.88 -5.29
C LEU A 292 -14.16 13.36 -3.84
N LEU A 293 -15.02 12.79 -3.01
CA LEU A 293 -15.06 13.12 -1.59
C LEU A 293 -13.73 12.79 -0.89
N LEU A 294 -13.13 11.64 -1.19
CA LEU A 294 -11.85 11.26 -0.64
C LEU A 294 -10.68 12.08 -1.18
N LEU A 295 -10.76 12.59 -2.39
CA LEU A 295 -9.80 13.58 -2.89
C LEU A 295 -9.83 14.86 -2.05
N ILE A 296 -11.03 15.36 -1.71
CA ILE A 296 -11.17 16.53 -0.83
C ILE A 296 -10.60 16.23 0.56
N ILE A 297 -10.95 15.09 1.15
CA ILE A 297 -10.43 14.63 2.45
C ILE A 297 -8.90 14.57 2.42
N SER A 298 -8.31 14.01 1.36
CA SER A 298 -6.85 13.92 1.16
C SER A 298 -6.19 15.29 1.12
N GLY A 299 -6.78 16.24 0.39
CA GLY A 299 -6.30 17.62 0.29
C GLY A 299 -6.35 18.36 1.63
N LEU A 300 -7.43 18.18 2.38
CA LEU A 300 -7.56 18.76 3.73
C LEU A 300 -6.53 18.18 4.70
N TRP A 301 -6.33 16.85 4.73
CA TRP A 301 -5.30 16.23 5.56
C TRP A 301 -3.90 16.72 5.19
N ALA A 302 -3.58 16.79 3.89
CA ALA A 302 -2.31 17.31 3.42
C ALA A 302 -2.08 18.75 3.91
N SER A 303 -3.10 19.60 3.87
CA SER A 303 -3.06 20.99 4.34
C SER A 303 -2.89 21.10 5.86
N ILE A 304 -3.62 20.27 6.61
CA ILE A 304 -3.58 20.26 8.09
C ILE A 304 -2.18 19.87 8.58
N PHE A 305 -1.59 18.81 8.02
CA PHE A 305 -0.28 18.33 8.44
C PHE A 305 0.88 19.21 7.95
N SER A 306 0.78 19.80 6.76
CA SER A 306 1.77 20.79 6.29
C SER A 306 1.66 22.13 7.02
N GLY A 307 0.46 22.49 7.49
CA GLY A 307 0.15 23.82 8.04
C GLY A 307 0.14 24.91 6.96
N TYR A 308 -0.15 24.51 5.71
CA TYR A 308 -0.17 25.38 4.53
C TYR A 308 -1.23 24.91 3.54
N LEU A 309 -1.92 25.86 2.90
CA LEU A 309 -2.82 25.60 1.77
C LEU A 309 -2.50 26.62 0.65
N PHE A 310 -3.01 27.84 0.74
CA PHE A 310 -2.62 29.00 -0.08
C PHE A 310 -1.73 29.98 0.69
N ARG A 311 -1.77 29.87 2.02
CA ARG A 311 -0.99 30.64 2.99
C ARG A 311 -0.73 29.78 4.23
N LYS A 312 0.17 30.22 5.11
CA LYS A 312 0.39 29.55 6.40
C LYS A 312 -0.90 29.54 7.22
N ILE A 313 -1.26 28.37 7.73
CA ILE A 313 -2.49 28.14 8.48
C ILE A 313 -2.19 28.11 9.97
N ASN A 314 -2.86 28.96 10.74
CA ASN A 314 -2.75 29.01 12.19
C ASN A 314 -3.37 27.76 12.83
N ILE A 315 -2.93 27.43 14.06
CA ILE A 315 -3.37 26.24 14.80
C ILE A 315 -4.90 26.18 14.95
N PRO A 316 -5.64 27.26 15.31
CA PRO A 316 -7.10 27.20 15.44
C PRO A 316 -7.80 26.79 14.13
N ILE A 317 -7.36 27.35 13.00
CA ILE A 317 -7.91 27.01 11.68
C ILE A 317 -7.63 25.54 11.35
N ARG A 318 -6.44 25.03 11.70
CA ARG A 318 -6.09 23.61 11.51
C ARG A 318 -7.01 22.67 12.30
N ILE A 319 -7.39 23.07 13.53
CA ILE A 319 -8.32 22.30 14.36
C ILE A 319 -9.71 22.29 13.72
N ILE A 320 -10.21 23.44 13.25
CA ILE A 320 -11.50 23.53 12.56
C ILE A 320 -11.50 22.68 11.28
N MET A 321 -10.44 22.79 10.47
CA MET A 321 -10.30 21.95 9.27
C MET A 321 -10.25 20.46 9.62
N GLY A 322 -9.61 20.10 10.74
CA GLY A 322 -9.59 18.74 11.26
C GLY A 322 -10.99 18.23 11.62
N ALA A 323 -11.77 19.04 12.33
CA ALA A 323 -13.15 18.69 12.68
C ALA A 323 -14.04 18.53 11.43
N ILE A 324 -13.92 19.43 10.46
CA ILE A 324 -14.62 19.31 9.17
C ILE A 324 -14.20 18.02 8.45
N ASN A 325 -12.93 17.70 8.44
CA ASN A 325 -12.41 16.52 7.76
C ASN A 325 -12.92 15.22 8.41
N VAL A 326 -12.98 15.17 9.74
CA VAL A 326 -13.58 14.04 10.47
C VAL A 326 -15.06 13.90 10.12
N ALA A 327 -15.82 15.01 10.05
CA ALA A 327 -17.22 14.99 9.64
C ALA A 327 -17.38 14.47 8.19
N LEU A 328 -16.49 14.85 7.27
CA LEU A 328 -16.50 14.34 5.89
C LEU A 328 -16.14 12.84 5.81
N ILE A 329 -15.24 12.35 6.67
CA ILE A 329 -14.93 10.92 6.79
C ILE A 329 -16.15 10.13 7.25
N ILE A 330 -16.84 10.63 8.28
CA ILE A 330 -18.08 10.01 8.78
C ILE A 330 -19.14 9.97 7.66
N LEU A 331 -19.27 11.06 6.91
CA LEU A 331 -20.18 11.12 5.76
C LEU A 331 -19.78 10.11 4.67
N ALA A 332 -18.49 9.99 4.36
CA ALA A 332 -17.99 9.02 3.38
C ALA A 332 -18.25 7.57 3.79
N ALA A 333 -18.15 7.28 5.07
CA ALA A 333 -18.45 5.97 5.65
C ALA A 333 -19.96 5.67 5.65
N ASN A 334 -20.81 6.62 6.01
CA ASN A 334 -22.24 6.40 6.16
C ASN A 334 -23.03 6.29 4.84
N LYS A 335 -22.45 6.64 3.70
CA LYS A 335 -23.15 6.58 2.40
C LYS A 335 -23.65 5.19 2.02
N THR A 336 -22.98 4.16 2.47
CA THR A 336 -23.36 2.75 2.20
C THR A 336 -24.42 2.24 3.17
N LEU A 337 -24.51 2.78 4.39
CA LEU A 337 -25.53 2.41 5.37
C LEU A 337 -26.93 3.01 5.06
N MET A 338 -26.99 4.03 4.19
CA MET A 338 -28.26 4.64 3.76
C MET A 338 -28.85 3.97 2.50
N SER A 339 -28.10 3.09 1.84
CA SER A 339 -28.54 2.35 0.64
C SER A 339 -28.92 0.88 0.93
N GLN A 340 -28.79 0.43 2.16
CA GLN A 340 -29.34 -0.83 2.69
C GLN A 340 -30.62 -0.58 3.48
#